data_2e60357ca94a12a65bf8073456077dfb
#
_entry.id   2e60357ca94a12a65bf8073456077dfb
#
_cell.length_a   1.000
_cell.length_b   1.000
_cell.length_c   1.000
_cell.angle_alpha   90.00
_cell.angle_beta   90.00
_cell.angle_gamma   90.00
#
_symmetry.space_group_name_H-M   'P 1'
#
loop_
_entity.id
_entity.type
_entity.pdbx_description
1 polymer ?
#
loop_
_entity_poly.entity_id
_entity_poly.type
_entity_poly.pdbx_seq_one_letter_code
_entity_poly.pdbx_strand_id
1 'polypeptide(L)'
;LGDVYKRQELVTPASPTQHVGGTPSGRFAKVTHTVKMESLLDAFSYDELRDFDRRVRDAGIEPEYVVEIKIDGLSCSLEYENGELVGASTRGDGVVGEDVTANVRAIKKIPKKLKNDPEFLEVRGEVYMPHEAFQHLCAEQELQGAAPFKNPRNAAAGSLRQKDAKITGSRGLSIFVFNVQQVRGKELTTHAE
;
A
#
# COMPACT_ATOMS: atom_id res chain seq x y z
N LEU A 1 20.44 -4.73 -3.13
CA LEU A 1 19.32 -5.13 -4.00
C LEU A 1 19.72 -5.09 -5.48
N GLY A 2 20.49 -4.10 -5.95
CA GLY A 2 20.92 -4.01 -7.37
C GLY A 2 21.75 -5.18 -7.90
N ASP A 3 22.48 -5.90 -7.05
CA ASP A 3 23.32 -7.03 -7.48
C ASP A 3 22.51 -8.31 -7.72
N VAL A 4 21.33 -8.46 -7.12
CA VAL A 4 20.49 -9.66 -7.28
C VAL A 4 19.85 -9.69 -8.68
N TYR A 5 19.52 -8.53 -9.24
CA TYR A 5 18.97 -8.42 -10.61
C TYR A 5 20.05 -8.71 -11.69
N LYS A 6 21.33 -8.53 -11.37
CA LYS A 6 22.44 -8.77 -12.29
C LYS A 6 22.94 -10.22 -12.29
N ARG A 7 22.52 -11.03 -11.30
CA ARG A 7 22.97 -12.42 -11.14
C ARG A 7 21.77 -13.35 -10.99
N GLN A 8 20.95 -13.44 -12.03
CA GLN A 8 19.76 -14.30 -12.05
C GLN A 8 20.09 -15.77 -11.84
N GLU A 9 21.31 -16.20 -12.17
CA GLU A 9 21.80 -17.55 -11.94
C GLU A 9 21.91 -17.92 -10.45
N LEU A 10 21.92 -16.94 -9.55
CA LEU A 10 21.94 -17.16 -8.10
C LEU A 10 20.53 -17.18 -7.48
N VAL A 11 19.48 -16.92 -8.26
CA VAL A 11 18.12 -16.91 -7.78
C VAL A 11 17.60 -18.35 -7.69
N THR A 12 17.25 -18.76 -6.50
CA THR A 12 16.60 -20.06 -6.22
C THR A 12 15.15 -19.85 -5.82
N PRO A 13 14.28 -20.88 -5.86
CA PRO A 13 12.91 -20.79 -5.36
C PRO A 13 12.79 -20.29 -3.90
N ALA A 14 13.86 -20.45 -3.10
CA ALA A 14 13.92 -19.99 -1.71
C ALA A 14 14.52 -18.58 -1.57
N SER A 15 14.93 -17.95 -2.68
CA SER A 15 15.52 -16.60 -2.62
C SER A 15 14.52 -15.58 -2.11
N PRO A 16 14.92 -14.63 -1.23
CA PRO A 16 14.03 -13.60 -0.70
C PRO A 16 13.35 -12.74 -1.78
N THR A 17 13.93 -12.67 -2.97
CA THR A 17 13.40 -11.95 -4.13
C THR A 17 12.26 -12.69 -4.84
N GLN A 18 12.08 -14.00 -4.56
CA GLN A 18 10.99 -14.82 -5.10
C GLN A 18 9.76 -14.83 -4.17
N HIS A 19 9.89 -14.28 -2.98
CA HIS A 19 8.81 -14.23 -2.01
C HIS A 19 8.42 -12.77 -1.73
N VAL A 20 7.13 -12.47 -1.80
CA VAL A 20 6.59 -11.20 -1.30
C VAL A 20 6.81 -11.17 0.20
N GLY A 21 7.63 -10.25 0.69
CA GLY A 21 7.97 -10.17 2.11
C GLY A 21 6.75 -9.84 2.96
N GLY A 22 6.52 -10.64 3.99
CA GLY A 22 5.53 -10.39 5.02
C GLY A 22 4.55 -11.54 5.19
N THR A 23 4.93 -12.59 5.93
CA THR A 23 3.96 -13.54 6.45
C THR A 23 3.00 -12.81 7.39
N PRO A 24 1.65 -12.92 7.20
CA PRO A 24 0.68 -12.31 8.10
C PRO A 24 0.94 -12.77 9.54
N SER A 25 1.08 -11.81 10.46
CA SER A 25 1.27 -12.12 11.88
C SER A 25 -0.07 -12.64 12.43
N GLY A 26 -0.07 -13.62 13.32
CA GLY A 26 -1.30 -14.12 13.93
C GLY A 26 -2.02 -13.14 14.88
N ARG A 27 -1.72 -11.84 14.79
CA ARG A 27 -2.27 -10.77 15.64
C ARG A 27 -3.56 -10.17 15.12
N PHE A 28 -3.80 -10.25 13.82
CA PHE A 28 -4.96 -9.72 13.11
C PHE A 28 -5.66 -10.85 12.36
N ALA A 29 -6.96 -10.72 12.15
CA ALA A 29 -7.69 -11.63 11.28
C ALA A 29 -7.08 -11.61 9.86
N LYS A 30 -7.12 -12.75 9.19
CA LYS A 30 -6.65 -12.86 7.82
C LYS A 30 -7.77 -12.48 6.86
N VAL A 31 -7.42 -11.73 5.81
CA VAL A 31 -8.30 -11.35 4.72
C VAL A 31 -7.70 -11.87 3.42
N THR A 32 -8.47 -12.66 2.67
CA THR A 32 -8.08 -13.07 1.32
C THR A 32 -8.53 -12.00 0.34
N HIS A 33 -7.58 -11.47 -0.45
CA HIS A 33 -7.90 -10.46 -1.46
C HIS A 33 -8.68 -11.06 -2.63
N THR A 34 -9.75 -10.39 -3.03
CA THR A 34 -10.53 -10.75 -4.23
C THR A 34 -9.71 -10.50 -5.49
N VAL A 35 -8.95 -9.41 -5.52
CA VAL A 35 -7.99 -9.07 -6.57
C VAL A 35 -6.59 -9.11 -5.97
N LYS A 36 -5.71 -9.92 -6.56
CA LYS A 36 -4.33 -10.07 -6.08
C LYS A 36 -3.60 -8.73 -6.05
N MET A 37 -2.97 -8.43 -4.92
CA MET A 37 -2.19 -7.22 -4.71
C MET A 37 -0.73 -7.42 -5.16
N GLU A 38 -0.48 -7.31 -6.45
CA GLU A 38 0.85 -7.50 -7.03
C GLU A 38 1.83 -6.39 -6.65
N SER A 39 3.13 -6.72 -6.69
CA SER A 39 4.20 -5.73 -6.51
C SER A 39 4.50 -5.06 -7.85
N LEU A 40 4.84 -3.77 -7.80
CA LEU A 40 5.37 -3.07 -8.97
C LEU A 40 6.81 -3.51 -9.21
N LEU A 41 7.19 -3.62 -10.47
CA LEU A 41 8.59 -3.79 -10.87
C LEU A 41 9.29 -2.44 -10.84
N ASP A 42 10.54 -2.43 -10.40
CA ASP A 42 11.36 -1.22 -10.41
C ASP A 42 12.12 -1.11 -11.74
N ALA A 43 12.31 0.12 -12.22
CA ALA A 43 13.22 0.46 -13.32
C ALA A 43 14.28 1.44 -12.79
N PHE A 44 15.56 1.12 -12.97
CA PHE A 44 16.68 1.89 -12.43
C PHE A 44 17.44 2.68 -13.52
N SER A 45 17.00 2.55 -14.77
CA SER A 45 17.60 3.24 -15.92
C SER A 45 16.56 3.61 -16.95
N TYR A 46 16.92 4.58 -17.81
CA TYR A 46 16.08 4.91 -18.96
C TYR A 46 15.95 3.76 -19.96
N ASP A 47 16.93 2.88 -20.05
CA ASP A 47 16.87 1.73 -20.95
C ASP A 47 15.87 0.69 -20.44
N GLU A 48 15.83 0.43 -19.13
CA GLU A 48 14.81 -0.43 -18.53
C GLU A 48 13.39 0.16 -18.68
N LEU A 49 13.26 1.49 -18.64
CA LEU A 49 11.98 2.16 -18.88
C LEU A 49 11.55 2.03 -20.36
N ARG A 50 12.50 2.15 -21.32
CA ARG A 50 12.23 1.90 -22.74
C ARG A 50 11.88 0.43 -23.01
N ASP A 51 12.53 -0.49 -22.32
CA ASP A 51 12.19 -1.91 -22.38
C ASP A 51 10.79 -2.21 -21.83
N PHE A 52 10.34 -1.49 -20.81
CA PHE A 52 8.96 -1.57 -20.35
C PHE A 52 7.98 -1.12 -21.43
N ASP A 53 8.17 0.07 -22.02
CA ASP A 53 7.33 0.58 -23.12
C ASP A 53 7.29 -0.40 -24.29
N ARG A 54 8.46 -0.95 -24.69
CA ARG A 54 8.53 -1.94 -25.76
C ARG A 54 7.69 -3.18 -25.45
N ARG A 55 7.78 -3.75 -24.25
CA ARG A 55 6.96 -4.92 -23.86
C ARG A 55 5.46 -4.65 -23.93
N VAL A 56 5.04 -3.44 -23.53
CA VAL A 56 3.63 -3.03 -23.62
C VAL A 56 3.17 -2.98 -25.08
N ARG A 57 3.98 -2.39 -25.97
CA ARG A 57 3.69 -2.31 -27.41
C ARG A 57 3.74 -3.66 -28.10
N ASP A 58 4.70 -4.51 -27.75
CA ASP A 58 4.82 -5.88 -28.28
C ASP A 58 3.60 -6.76 -27.92
N ALA A 59 2.93 -6.42 -26.79
CA ALA A 59 1.65 -7.01 -26.40
C ALA A 59 0.44 -6.46 -27.22
N GLY A 60 0.65 -5.58 -28.20
CA GLY A 60 -0.38 -5.00 -29.06
C GLY A 60 -1.13 -3.83 -28.42
N ILE A 61 -0.59 -3.22 -27.38
CA ILE A 61 -1.20 -2.09 -26.67
C ILE A 61 -0.55 -0.79 -27.14
N GLU A 62 -1.34 0.20 -27.56
CA GLU A 62 -0.90 1.58 -27.74
C GLU A 62 -1.08 2.32 -26.40
N PRO A 63 -0.01 2.52 -25.61
CA PRO A 63 -0.14 3.05 -24.27
C PRO A 63 -0.25 4.57 -24.22
N GLU A 64 -1.10 5.07 -23.32
CA GLU A 64 -0.97 6.38 -22.71
C GLU A 64 -0.45 6.22 -21.29
N TYR A 65 0.49 7.07 -20.87
CA TYR A 65 1.13 6.95 -19.57
C TYR A 65 0.73 8.08 -18.63
N VAL A 66 0.41 7.70 -17.39
CA VAL A 66 0.28 8.62 -16.27
C VAL A 66 1.51 8.46 -15.38
N VAL A 67 2.10 9.58 -14.95
CA VAL A 67 3.25 9.59 -14.04
C VAL A 67 2.79 10.01 -12.66
N GLU A 68 3.05 9.17 -11.68
CA GLU A 68 2.67 9.39 -10.30
C GLU A 68 3.86 9.25 -9.34
N ILE A 69 3.76 9.89 -8.18
CA ILE A 69 4.74 9.73 -7.11
C ILE A 69 4.57 8.35 -6.48
N LYS A 70 5.64 7.56 -6.46
CA LYS A 70 5.67 6.30 -5.71
C LYS A 70 5.92 6.58 -4.24
N ILE A 71 4.84 6.63 -3.46
CA ILE A 71 4.89 6.85 -2.02
C ILE A 71 5.51 5.63 -1.32
N ASP A 72 6.31 5.88 -0.30
CA ASP A 72 6.94 4.86 0.53
C ASP A 72 6.21 4.70 1.87
N GLY A 73 5.50 3.60 2.05
CA GLY A 73 4.68 3.34 3.22
C GLY A 73 4.29 1.87 3.34
N LEU A 74 3.04 1.58 3.65
CA LEU A 74 2.46 0.24 3.72
C LEU A 74 1.25 0.15 2.80
N SER A 75 1.29 -0.79 1.85
CA SER A 75 0.20 -1.00 0.89
C SER A 75 -1.04 -1.54 1.60
N CYS A 76 -2.18 -0.92 1.31
CA CYS A 76 -3.46 -1.21 1.93
C CYS A 76 -4.58 -1.19 0.89
N SER A 77 -5.51 -2.16 0.96
CA SER A 77 -6.79 -2.12 0.27
C SER A 77 -7.83 -1.50 1.18
N LEU A 78 -8.71 -0.66 0.62
CA LEU A 78 -9.88 -0.08 1.27
C LEU A 78 -11.12 -0.48 0.50
N GLU A 79 -12.12 -1.00 1.20
CA GLU A 79 -13.39 -1.42 0.65
C GLU A 79 -14.52 -0.53 1.16
N TYR A 80 -15.32 -0.02 0.22
CA TYR A 80 -16.51 0.78 0.50
C TYR A 80 -17.73 0.10 -0.09
N GLU A 81 -18.81 0.02 0.69
CA GLU A 81 -20.14 -0.40 0.24
C GLU A 81 -21.13 0.76 0.45
N ASN A 82 -21.88 1.09 -0.59
CA ASN A 82 -22.81 2.23 -0.57
C ASN A 82 -22.16 3.50 0.00
N GLY A 83 -20.91 3.73 -0.39
CA GLY A 83 -20.09 4.85 0.05
C GLY A 83 -19.51 4.74 1.46
N GLU A 84 -19.89 3.77 2.28
CA GLU A 84 -19.38 3.57 3.65
C GLU A 84 -18.14 2.66 3.66
N LEU A 85 -17.10 3.03 4.41
CA LEU A 85 -15.90 2.20 4.59
C LEU A 85 -16.26 0.95 5.40
N VAL A 86 -16.26 -0.21 4.76
CA VAL A 86 -16.62 -1.51 5.38
C VAL A 86 -15.43 -2.37 5.73
N GLY A 87 -14.36 -2.32 4.92
CA GLY A 87 -13.17 -3.16 5.07
C GLY A 87 -11.86 -2.42 4.77
N ALA A 88 -10.78 -2.85 5.42
CA ALA A 88 -9.43 -2.47 5.05
C ALA A 88 -8.46 -3.58 5.42
N SER A 89 -7.53 -3.89 4.51
CA SER A 89 -6.56 -4.95 4.70
C SER A 89 -5.17 -4.56 4.19
N THR A 90 -4.13 -5.07 4.84
CA THR A 90 -2.76 -4.94 4.34
C THR A 90 -2.53 -5.85 3.15
N ARG A 91 -1.53 -5.55 2.31
CA ARG A 91 -1.18 -6.41 1.16
C ARG A 91 -0.84 -7.84 1.58
N GLY A 92 -0.13 -8.04 2.70
CA GLY A 92 0.40 -9.33 3.10
C GLY A 92 1.36 -9.90 2.04
N ASP A 93 1.11 -11.15 1.64
CA ASP A 93 1.84 -11.84 0.57
C ASP A 93 1.28 -11.54 -0.84
N GLY A 94 0.27 -10.68 -0.92
CA GLY A 94 -0.44 -10.32 -2.15
C GLY A 94 -1.72 -11.11 -2.38
N VAL A 95 -1.92 -12.23 -1.69
CA VAL A 95 -3.13 -13.07 -1.73
C VAL A 95 -3.88 -12.98 -0.40
N VAL A 96 -3.14 -13.03 0.71
CA VAL A 96 -3.70 -12.94 2.06
C VAL A 96 -3.04 -11.81 2.83
N GLY A 97 -3.85 -10.87 3.30
CA GLY A 97 -3.45 -9.75 4.15
C GLY A 97 -3.95 -9.88 5.58
N GLU A 98 -3.77 -8.82 6.35
CA GLU A 98 -4.27 -8.66 7.71
C GLU A 98 -5.40 -7.63 7.73
N ASP A 99 -6.49 -7.92 8.41
CA ASP A 99 -7.57 -6.97 8.64
C ASP A 99 -7.09 -5.81 9.53
N VAL A 100 -7.11 -4.62 8.98
CA VAL A 100 -6.74 -3.37 9.68
C VAL A 100 -7.88 -2.35 9.67
N THR A 101 -9.12 -2.82 9.46
CA THR A 101 -10.31 -1.95 9.33
C THR A 101 -10.45 -0.99 10.50
N ALA A 102 -10.35 -1.49 11.74
CA ALA A 102 -10.46 -0.64 12.93
C ALA A 102 -9.37 0.44 12.99
N ASN A 103 -8.14 0.09 12.62
CA ASN A 103 -7.00 0.99 12.57
C ASN A 103 -7.16 2.06 11.49
N VAL A 104 -7.56 1.65 10.28
CA VAL A 104 -7.83 2.56 9.16
C VAL A 104 -8.97 3.53 9.50
N ARG A 105 -10.03 3.05 10.13
CA ARG A 105 -11.12 3.91 10.61
C ARG A 105 -10.68 4.96 11.62
N ALA A 106 -9.60 4.74 12.37
CA ALA A 106 -9.05 5.72 13.30
C ALA A 106 -8.21 6.81 12.60
N ILE A 107 -7.76 6.57 11.36
CA ILE A 107 -6.98 7.57 10.59
C ILE A 107 -7.91 8.67 10.11
N LYS A 108 -7.69 9.91 10.59
CA LYS A 108 -8.57 11.06 10.31
C LYS A 108 -8.65 11.43 8.83
N LYS A 109 -7.55 11.26 8.09
CA LYS A 109 -7.44 11.63 6.67
C LYS A 109 -8.08 10.62 5.70
N ILE A 110 -8.47 9.44 6.18
CA ILE A 110 -9.19 8.47 5.37
C ILE A 110 -10.70 8.70 5.52
N PRO A 111 -11.43 8.96 4.44
CA PRO A 111 -12.87 9.17 4.50
C PRO A 111 -13.57 7.88 4.96
N LYS A 112 -14.49 7.99 5.93
CA LYS A 112 -15.33 6.88 6.39
C LYS A 112 -16.57 6.76 5.53
N LYS A 113 -16.95 7.87 4.89
CA LYS A 113 -18.03 7.98 3.93
C LYS A 113 -17.57 8.79 2.73
N LEU A 114 -17.81 8.26 1.54
CA LEU A 114 -17.55 8.95 0.26
C LEU A 114 -18.63 9.97 -0.04
N LYS A 115 -18.32 10.98 -0.85
CA LYS A 115 -19.30 11.97 -1.30
C LYS A 115 -20.29 11.42 -2.33
N ASN A 116 -19.80 10.49 -3.15
CA ASN A 116 -20.60 9.72 -4.10
C ASN A 116 -20.72 8.31 -3.53
N ASP A 117 -21.89 7.74 -3.60
CA ASP A 117 -22.19 6.44 -2.99
C ASP A 117 -22.16 5.34 -4.07
N PRO A 118 -20.95 4.89 -4.53
CA PRO A 118 -20.89 3.73 -5.41
C PRO A 118 -21.42 2.51 -4.66
N GLU A 119 -22.07 1.60 -5.37
CA GLU A 119 -22.57 0.35 -4.77
C GLU A 119 -21.45 -0.43 -4.10
N PHE A 120 -20.30 -0.51 -4.78
CA PHE A 120 -19.06 -1.05 -4.24
C PHE A 120 -17.85 -0.35 -4.84
N LEU A 121 -16.85 -0.06 -4.02
CA LEU A 121 -15.55 0.46 -4.46
C LEU A 121 -14.45 -0.19 -3.63
N GLU A 122 -13.51 -0.84 -4.30
CA GLU A 122 -12.24 -1.26 -3.71
C GLU A 122 -11.11 -0.45 -4.32
N VAL A 123 -10.34 0.24 -3.48
CA VAL A 123 -9.17 1.01 -3.88
C VAL A 123 -7.93 0.51 -3.19
N ARG A 124 -6.81 0.61 -3.88
CA ARG A 124 -5.49 0.34 -3.34
C ARG A 124 -4.72 1.63 -3.15
N GLY A 125 -4.13 1.78 -1.98
CA GLY A 125 -3.31 2.93 -1.64
C GLY A 125 -2.10 2.55 -0.79
N GLU A 126 -1.24 3.54 -0.58
CA GLU A 126 -0.09 3.44 0.32
C GLU A 126 -0.37 4.28 1.56
N VAL A 127 -0.52 3.62 2.72
CA VAL A 127 -0.59 4.30 4.01
C VAL A 127 0.82 4.73 4.40
N TYR A 128 1.02 6.01 4.62
CA TYR A 128 2.33 6.57 4.91
C TYR A 128 2.28 7.53 6.10
N MET A 129 3.44 7.82 6.65
CA MET A 129 3.60 8.82 7.69
C MET A 129 4.21 10.09 7.07
N PRO A 130 3.52 11.23 7.08
CA PRO A 130 4.08 12.51 6.68
C PRO A 130 5.33 12.85 7.49
N HIS A 131 6.26 13.61 6.91
CA HIS A 131 7.56 13.91 7.51
C HIS A 131 7.44 14.58 8.87
N GLU A 132 6.53 15.54 9.00
CA GLU A 132 6.25 16.25 10.26
C GLU A 132 5.74 15.29 11.34
N ALA A 133 4.81 14.38 11.00
CA ALA A 133 4.32 13.38 11.94
C ALA A 133 5.41 12.40 12.36
N PHE A 134 6.31 12.05 11.46
CA PHE A 134 7.46 11.21 11.77
C PHE A 134 8.44 11.88 12.73
N GLN A 135 8.79 13.15 12.48
CA GLN A 135 9.67 13.91 13.37
C GLN A 135 9.08 14.03 14.78
N HIS A 136 7.78 14.33 14.87
CA HIS A 136 7.08 14.41 16.15
C HIS A 136 7.11 13.08 16.91
N LEU A 137 6.83 11.98 16.21
CA LEU A 137 6.87 10.64 16.79
C LEU A 137 8.26 10.26 17.29
N CYS A 138 9.32 10.56 16.54
CA CYS A 138 10.70 10.30 16.98
C CYS A 138 11.03 11.08 18.25
N ALA A 139 10.68 12.36 18.31
CA ALA A 139 10.90 13.19 19.51
C ALA A 139 10.14 12.65 20.73
N GLU A 140 8.89 12.20 20.56
CA GLU A 140 8.14 11.55 21.66
C GLU A 140 8.83 10.27 22.14
N GLN A 141 9.33 9.44 21.23
CA GLN A 141 10.02 8.20 21.59
C GLN A 141 11.31 8.46 22.37
N GLU A 142 12.10 9.46 21.94
CA GLU A 142 13.32 9.88 22.64
C GLU A 142 13.02 10.38 24.06
N LEU A 143 11.97 11.21 24.22
CA LEU A 143 11.54 11.68 25.53
C LEU A 143 11.10 10.54 26.48
N GLN A 144 10.56 9.45 25.91
CA GLN A 144 10.16 8.25 26.64
C GLN A 144 11.31 7.25 26.85
N GLY A 145 12.53 7.56 26.36
CA GLY A 145 13.67 6.67 26.43
C GLY A 145 13.54 5.44 25.51
N ALA A 146 12.63 5.48 24.52
CA ALA A 146 12.44 4.43 23.53
C ALA A 146 13.31 4.70 22.29
N ALA A 147 13.75 3.62 21.62
CA ALA A 147 14.48 3.76 20.37
C ALA A 147 13.54 4.29 19.26
N PRO A 148 13.90 5.38 18.56
CA PRO A 148 13.08 5.93 17.49
C PRO A 148 13.03 5.00 16.27
N PHE A 149 11.97 5.13 15.49
CA PHE A 149 11.87 4.44 14.21
C PHE A 149 12.97 4.89 13.25
N LYS A 150 13.51 3.95 12.46
CA LYS A 150 14.61 4.23 11.52
C LYS A 150 14.18 5.07 10.31
N ASN A 151 12.92 4.96 9.90
CA ASN A 151 12.39 5.69 8.74
C ASN A 151 10.86 5.81 8.80
N PRO A 152 10.25 6.72 8.03
CA PRO A 152 8.79 6.93 7.99
C PRO A 152 8.00 5.69 7.57
N ARG A 153 8.52 4.84 6.66
CA ARG A 153 7.87 3.60 6.23
C ARG A 153 7.69 2.62 7.39
N ASN A 154 8.76 2.38 8.16
CA ASN A 154 8.69 1.49 9.33
C ASN A 154 7.77 2.06 10.40
N ALA A 155 7.79 3.37 10.59
CA ALA A 155 6.88 4.07 11.51
C ALA A 155 5.43 3.93 11.07
N ALA A 156 5.11 4.08 9.78
CA ALA A 156 3.78 3.88 9.23
C ALA A 156 3.31 2.44 9.43
N ALA A 157 4.13 1.45 9.05
CA ALA A 157 3.82 0.03 9.19
C ALA A 157 3.58 -0.37 10.66
N GLY A 158 4.44 0.08 11.57
CA GLY A 158 4.30 -0.16 13.01
C GLY A 158 3.08 0.54 13.60
N SER A 159 2.75 1.72 13.12
CA SER A 159 1.59 2.50 13.58
C SER A 159 0.25 1.96 13.05
N LEU A 160 0.20 1.48 11.81
CA LEU A 160 -1.01 0.89 11.24
C LEU A 160 -1.35 -0.45 11.91
N ARG A 161 -0.36 -1.21 12.37
CA ARG A 161 -0.53 -2.54 12.96
C ARG A 161 -0.52 -2.52 14.49
N GLN A 162 -1.03 -1.45 15.11
CA GLN A 162 -1.24 -1.36 16.55
C GLN A 162 -2.48 -2.16 16.98
N LYS A 163 -2.43 -2.84 18.14
CA LYS A 163 -3.59 -3.53 18.71
C LYS A 163 -4.70 -2.56 19.10
N ASP A 164 -4.34 -1.40 19.59
CA ASP A 164 -5.29 -0.32 19.91
C ASP A 164 -5.33 0.67 18.73
N ALA A 165 -6.46 0.73 18.06
CA ALA A 165 -6.72 1.64 16.96
C ALA A 165 -6.59 3.13 17.36
N LYS A 166 -6.78 3.47 18.64
CA LYS A 166 -6.57 4.84 19.13
C LYS A 166 -5.12 5.30 18.95
N ILE A 167 -4.16 4.39 19.17
CA ILE A 167 -2.74 4.66 18.93
C ILE A 167 -2.52 4.96 17.45
N THR A 168 -3.10 4.16 16.53
CA THR A 168 -3.03 4.44 15.09
C THR A 168 -3.58 5.83 14.77
N GLY A 169 -4.73 6.19 15.37
CA GLY A 169 -5.38 7.49 15.18
C GLY A 169 -4.55 8.70 15.63
N SER A 170 -3.66 8.53 16.64
CA SER A 170 -2.79 9.60 17.13
C SER A 170 -1.51 9.78 16.29
N ARG A 171 -1.16 8.83 15.41
CA ARG A 171 0.12 8.80 14.68
C ARG A 171 0.20 9.71 13.45
N GLY A 172 -0.87 10.43 13.11
CA GLY A 172 -0.87 11.37 11.99
C GLY A 172 -0.70 10.73 10.61
N LEU A 173 -1.07 9.44 10.47
CA LEU A 173 -0.99 8.72 9.21
C LEU A 173 -1.87 9.35 8.12
N SER A 174 -1.47 9.16 6.86
CA SER A 174 -2.21 9.53 5.66
C SER A 174 -2.20 8.38 4.67
N ILE A 175 -2.99 8.51 3.60
CA ILE A 175 -3.01 7.56 2.49
C ILE A 175 -2.86 8.29 1.16
N PHE A 176 -2.18 7.66 0.23
CA PHE A 176 -2.17 8.01 -1.19
C PHE A 176 -2.78 6.84 -1.96
N VAL A 177 -3.96 7.06 -2.55
CA VAL A 177 -4.65 6.06 -3.38
C VAL A 177 -4.10 6.16 -4.80
N PHE A 178 -3.74 5.02 -5.41
CA PHE A 178 -3.13 4.97 -6.73
C PHE A 178 -3.80 3.97 -7.68
N ASN A 179 -4.73 3.14 -7.18
CA ASN A 179 -5.42 2.20 -8.06
C ASN A 179 -6.83 1.91 -7.58
N VAL A 180 -7.76 1.76 -8.52
CA VAL A 180 -9.09 1.20 -8.32
C VAL A 180 -9.03 -0.27 -8.68
N GLN A 181 -9.24 -1.15 -7.69
CA GLN A 181 -9.24 -2.60 -7.89
C GLN A 181 -10.58 -3.09 -8.44
N GLN A 182 -11.67 -2.58 -7.88
CA GLN A 182 -13.03 -2.90 -8.29
C GLN A 182 -13.96 -1.71 -8.09
N VAL A 183 -14.92 -1.56 -8.99
CA VAL A 183 -16.01 -0.59 -8.85
C VAL A 183 -17.31 -1.20 -9.38
N ARG A 184 -18.42 -0.97 -8.67
CA ARG A 184 -19.78 -1.28 -9.11
C ARG A 184 -20.70 -0.08 -8.89
N GLY A 185 -21.70 0.08 -9.76
CA GLY A 185 -22.64 1.19 -9.67
C GLY A 185 -22.09 2.52 -10.19
N LYS A 186 -20.86 2.53 -10.72
CA LYS A 186 -20.25 3.69 -11.40
C LYS A 186 -19.29 3.22 -12.50
N GLU A 187 -19.30 3.91 -13.62
CA GLU A 187 -18.31 3.75 -14.67
C GLU A 187 -17.22 4.80 -14.49
N LEU A 188 -15.95 4.37 -14.58
CA LEU A 188 -14.77 5.21 -14.56
C LEU A 188 -14.12 5.10 -15.93
N THR A 189 -13.87 6.23 -16.59
CA THR A 189 -13.34 6.27 -17.94
C THR A 189 -11.89 6.74 -17.99
N THR A 190 -11.42 7.40 -16.95
CA THR A 190 -10.04 7.89 -16.85
C THR A 190 -9.44 7.59 -15.47
N HIS A 191 -8.11 7.60 -15.42
CA HIS A 191 -7.39 7.42 -14.14
C HIS A 191 -7.59 8.60 -13.16
N ALA A 192 -7.99 9.77 -13.67
CA ALA A 192 -8.23 10.98 -12.86
C ALA A 192 -9.61 11.04 -12.19
N GLU A 193 -10.56 10.18 -12.59
CA GLU A 193 -11.92 10.08 -12.02
C GLU A 193 -11.91 9.31 -10.71
#